data_e693695bebca2d110db47a4bbb39122f
#
_entry.id   e693695bebca2d110db47a4bbb39122f
#
_cell.length_a   1.000
_cell.length_b   1.000
_cell.length_c   1.000
_cell.angle_alpha   90.00
_cell.angle_beta   90.00
_cell.angle_gamma   90.00
#
_symmetry.space_group_name_H-M   'P 1'
#
loop_
_entity.id
_entity.type
_entity.pdbx_description
1 polymer ?
#
loop_
_entity_poly.entity_id
_entity_poly.type
_entity_poly.pdbx_seq_one_letter_code
_entity_poly.pdbx_strand_id
1 'polypeptide(L)'
;MRSVCFVHVSGTLKNKGRRLEEIQGKKGKEMQREYVTKKICCTVGLAAFAGLLGFFADKSGKAETDPVMAKQVSADTPGWMLNTEEPVTLDWYVNYSWFKSKWGNNLVSEKITEETWVDVNFITPSGNEAEKLNALIASDSLPDILTVGWWESQLDEMIEKDMIYPLNELADKYDLYFWKVSDPDTVNWYTKEDGNIYYYPNSSCTAKDLEEHDNIASNETFLVRKDIYEAIGSPDMTTPEGFSAAVKKAVELFPEVDGKPLIPIGAHVFTNQGNVSFDNYLMDFLAVPWEKNGKLYDRYTDPDYLNWLKTFRQLGEEGCLADDIFIDQRSQMEEKLADGQYFCMLYQYTDMLDQQKSLYANHPERIYMAVDGPKNTNGDYPTLPAIGINGWTVTMISKNCKYPDRAIRFIDYLMSEHGQKLTYLGVEGEMYDMVEGKPVLKKEVDELLNSDRTKYNERYGADNTYWMFQDNIMQLQWKSDAPEPISQLEKWTYPYVVYNGQYDSILPTDSKEANADEKITLLWSETLPKLLLSPSDERFDAIMQDFITMRDTYGYADLIEKKTELWQQAKEKLGME
;
A
#
# COMPACT_ATOMS: atom_id res chain seq x y z
N MET A 1 -16.41 18.15 -59.88
CA MET A 1 -17.87 18.29 -60.24
C MET A 1 -18.70 17.63 -59.15
N ARG A 2 -19.63 18.41 -58.61
CA ARG A 2 -20.76 18.17 -57.71
C ARG A 2 -20.37 17.79 -56.27
N SER A 3 -20.35 18.72 -55.31
CA SER A 3 -21.42 19.64 -54.81
C SER A 3 -22.59 18.93 -54.12
N VAL A 4 -22.68 19.20 -52.80
CA VAL A 4 -23.86 19.53 -51.99
C VAL A 4 -24.65 18.37 -51.36
N CYS A 5 -24.65 18.28 -50.04
CA CYS A 5 -25.85 18.63 -49.27
C CYS A 5 -25.53 18.85 -47.79
N PHE A 6 -25.52 20.12 -47.37
CA PHE A 6 -25.76 20.55 -45.99
C PHE A 6 -27.26 20.66 -45.78
N VAL A 7 -27.84 19.91 -44.87
CA VAL A 7 -29.18 20.19 -44.36
C VAL A 7 -29.20 20.04 -42.82
N HIS A 8 -29.32 21.16 -42.18
CA HIS A 8 -30.04 21.48 -40.95
C HIS A 8 -30.23 20.39 -39.88
N VAL A 9 -29.40 20.47 -38.84
CA VAL A 9 -29.73 20.04 -37.48
C VAL A 9 -29.38 21.17 -36.51
N SER A 10 -30.10 22.28 -36.55
CA SER A 10 -29.92 23.38 -35.60
C SER A 10 -31.14 23.66 -34.70
N GLY A 11 -32.19 22.89 -34.83
CA GLY A 11 -33.45 23.09 -34.09
C GLY A 11 -33.62 22.32 -32.79
N THR A 12 -32.94 21.17 -32.63
CA THR A 12 -33.22 20.23 -31.53
C THR A 12 -32.32 20.43 -30.31
N LEU A 13 -31.18 21.13 -30.44
CA LEU A 13 -30.26 21.38 -29.34
C LEU A 13 -30.63 22.59 -28.45
N LYS A 14 -31.30 23.59 -29.03
CA LYS A 14 -31.78 24.77 -28.26
C LYS A 14 -32.92 24.45 -27.28
N ASN A 15 -33.77 23.48 -27.59
CA ASN A 15 -34.88 23.10 -26.70
C ASN A 15 -34.48 22.16 -25.54
N LYS A 16 -33.38 21.39 -25.67
CA LYS A 16 -32.84 20.59 -24.57
C LYS A 16 -32.08 21.45 -23.56
N GLY A 17 -31.34 22.46 -23.97
CA GLY A 17 -30.64 23.37 -23.09
C GLY A 17 -31.59 24.18 -22.20
N ARG A 18 -32.67 24.74 -22.75
CA ARG A 18 -33.67 25.48 -21.95
C ARG A 18 -34.41 24.60 -20.91
N ARG A 19 -34.64 23.34 -21.22
CA ARG A 19 -35.30 22.40 -20.29
C ARG A 19 -34.40 21.97 -19.14
N LEU A 20 -33.08 21.91 -19.37
CA LEU A 20 -32.08 21.62 -18.33
C LEU A 20 -31.85 22.81 -17.40
N GLU A 21 -31.82 24.04 -17.92
CA GLU A 21 -31.70 25.26 -17.11
C GLU A 21 -32.95 25.50 -16.24
N GLU A 22 -34.16 25.18 -16.74
CA GLU A 22 -35.40 25.26 -15.94
C GLU A 22 -35.46 24.21 -14.82
N ILE A 23 -34.90 23.00 -15.06
CA ILE A 23 -34.84 21.92 -14.03
C ILE A 23 -33.80 22.25 -12.97
N GLN A 24 -32.64 22.80 -13.36
CA GLN A 24 -31.60 23.24 -12.42
C GLN A 24 -32.06 24.47 -11.61
N GLY A 25 -32.77 25.40 -12.22
CA GLY A 25 -33.34 26.55 -11.54
C GLY A 25 -34.45 26.20 -10.51
N LYS A 26 -35.23 25.15 -10.77
CA LYS A 26 -36.23 24.65 -9.81
C LYS A 26 -35.60 23.90 -8.63
N LYS A 27 -34.62 23.05 -8.86
CA LYS A 27 -33.89 22.35 -7.78
C LYS A 27 -33.12 23.32 -6.88
N GLY A 28 -32.49 24.35 -7.45
CA GLY A 28 -31.80 25.39 -6.67
C GLY A 28 -32.74 26.19 -5.77
N LYS A 29 -33.98 26.47 -6.22
CA LYS A 29 -34.97 27.19 -5.39
C LYS A 29 -35.60 26.30 -4.32
N GLU A 30 -35.75 24.99 -4.54
CA GLU A 30 -36.18 24.05 -3.50
C GLU A 30 -35.13 23.86 -2.42
N MET A 31 -33.83 23.68 -2.78
CA MET A 31 -32.73 23.59 -1.81
C MET A 31 -32.59 24.90 -0.97
N GLN A 32 -32.73 26.07 -1.59
CA GLN A 32 -32.71 27.31 -0.82
C GLN A 32 -33.91 27.46 0.14
N ARG A 33 -35.10 26.98 -0.22
CA ARG A 33 -36.25 26.97 0.67
C ARG A 33 -36.07 26.00 1.85
N GLU A 34 -35.50 24.82 1.62
CA GLU A 34 -35.21 23.88 2.71
C GLU A 34 -34.13 24.41 3.66
N TYR A 35 -33.08 25.06 3.12
CA TYR A 35 -32.02 25.69 3.93
C TYR A 35 -32.54 26.85 4.80
N VAL A 36 -33.41 27.67 4.26
CA VAL A 36 -34.04 28.79 5.00
C VAL A 36 -35.01 28.27 6.06
N THR A 37 -35.78 27.21 5.80
CA THR A 37 -36.71 26.59 6.75
C THR A 37 -35.98 25.91 7.92
N LYS A 38 -34.85 25.22 7.64
CA LYS A 38 -34.00 24.64 8.69
C LYS A 38 -33.31 25.71 9.55
N LYS A 39 -32.89 26.84 8.97
CA LYS A 39 -32.30 27.95 9.74
C LYS A 39 -33.32 28.65 10.66
N ILE A 40 -34.56 28.77 10.25
CA ILE A 40 -35.62 29.37 11.07
C ILE A 40 -36.02 28.45 12.24
N CYS A 41 -36.02 27.12 12.05
CA CYS A 41 -36.27 26.18 13.14
C CYS A 41 -35.13 26.15 14.18
N CYS A 42 -33.87 26.30 13.77
CA CYS A 42 -32.74 26.37 14.73
C CYS A 42 -32.68 27.68 15.51
N THR A 43 -33.15 28.81 14.95
CA THR A 43 -33.14 30.11 15.66
C THR A 43 -34.27 30.25 16.66
N VAL A 44 -35.40 29.58 16.50
CA VAL A 44 -36.51 29.60 17.44
C VAL A 44 -36.26 28.65 18.62
N GLY A 45 -35.47 27.58 18.44
CA GLY A 45 -35.07 26.67 19.53
C GLY A 45 -34.06 27.27 20.52
N LEU A 46 -33.21 28.20 20.07
CA LEU A 46 -32.19 28.85 20.93
C LEU A 46 -32.73 30.02 21.77
N ALA A 47 -33.85 30.61 21.41
CA ALA A 47 -34.46 31.70 22.19
C ALA A 47 -35.29 31.22 23.38
N ALA A 48 -35.67 29.96 23.44
CA ALA A 48 -36.47 29.40 24.57
C ALA A 48 -35.60 28.85 25.72
N PHE A 49 -34.25 28.72 25.54
CA PHE A 49 -33.35 28.20 26.57
C PHE A 49 -32.51 29.28 27.29
N ALA A 50 -32.62 30.55 26.89
CA ALA A 50 -31.89 31.66 27.50
C ALA A 50 -32.60 32.32 28.66
N GLY A 51 -33.76 31.82 29.07
CA GLY A 51 -34.62 32.42 30.09
C GLY A 51 -34.55 31.80 31.50
N LEU A 52 -33.69 30.79 31.73
CA LEU A 52 -33.69 30.05 33.02
C LEU A 52 -32.32 29.87 33.69
N LEU A 53 -31.31 30.66 33.33
CA LEU A 53 -29.99 30.65 33.97
C LEU A 53 -29.57 32.07 34.41
N GLY A 54 -30.39 32.66 35.21
CA GLY A 54 -30.08 33.88 35.94
C GLY A 54 -30.36 33.70 37.41
N PHE A 55 -29.43 33.04 38.12
CA PHE A 55 -29.17 33.17 39.56
C PHE A 55 -28.27 32.02 39.97
N PHE A 56 -27.00 32.30 39.98
CA PHE A 56 -25.95 31.84 40.91
C PHE A 56 -24.61 32.27 40.36
N ALA A 57 -24.26 33.52 40.60
CA ALA A 57 -22.91 33.98 40.52
C ALA A 57 -22.26 33.82 41.90
N ASP A 58 -21.00 33.45 41.84
CA ASP A 58 -20.00 33.57 42.87
C ASP A 58 -19.79 32.38 43.80
N LYS A 59 -18.81 31.55 43.35
CA LYS A 59 -17.72 31.03 44.17
C LYS A 59 -16.61 30.56 43.27
N SER A 60 -15.54 31.33 43.17
CA SER A 60 -14.24 30.90 42.71
C SER A 60 -13.70 29.74 43.58
N GLY A 61 -13.98 28.53 43.13
CA GLY A 61 -13.36 27.32 43.61
C GLY A 61 -12.84 26.61 42.37
N LYS A 62 -11.53 26.54 42.18
CA LYS A 62 -10.93 25.55 41.31
C LYS A 62 -11.52 24.21 41.75
N ALA A 63 -12.36 23.62 40.92
CA ALA A 63 -12.63 22.22 41.04
C ALA A 63 -11.31 21.52 40.67
N GLU A 64 -10.53 21.16 41.70
CA GLU A 64 -9.65 20.01 41.59
C GLU A 64 -10.60 18.86 41.22
N THR A 65 -10.53 18.46 39.97
CA THR A 65 -11.00 17.12 39.58
C THR A 65 -10.16 16.18 40.42
N ASP A 66 -10.80 15.50 41.40
CA ASP A 66 -10.18 14.35 42.05
C ASP A 66 -9.55 13.51 40.95
N PRO A 67 -8.26 13.13 41.05
CA PRO A 67 -7.71 12.15 40.16
C PRO A 67 -8.54 10.90 40.40
N VAL A 68 -9.38 10.55 39.46
CA VAL A 68 -9.89 9.17 39.37
C VAL A 68 -8.64 8.34 39.49
N MET A 69 -8.51 7.60 40.61
CA MET A 69 -7.37 6.69 40.82
C MET A 69 -7.29 5.86 39.56
N ALA A 70 -6.32 6.15 38.71
CA ALA A 70 -5.96 5.28 37.63
C ALA A 70 -5.72 3.92 38.30
N LYS A 71 -6.64 2.97 38.12
CA LYS A 71 -6.37 1.58 38.48
C LYS A 71 -5.03 1.32 37.87
N GLN A 72 -4.03 0.96 38.71
CA GLN A 72 -2.69 0.61 38.22
C GLN A 72 -2.91 -0.49 37.18
N VAL A 73 -2.80 -0.11 35.91
CA VAL A 73 -2.96 -1.03 34.79
C VAL A 73 -1.76 -1.94 34.84
N SER A 74 -1.98 -3.20 35.09
CA SER A 74 -0.90 -4.21 35.06
C SER A 74 -0.49 -4.41 33.62
N ALA A 75 0.80 -4.47 33.33
CA ALA A 75 1.32 -4.86 32.02
C ALA A 75 0.82 -6.25 31.55
N ASP A 76 0.28 -7.07 32.46
CA ASP A 76 -0.30 -8.39 32.15
C ASP A 76 -1.82 -8.35 31.88
N THR A 77 -2.46 -7.19 32.02
CA THR A 77 -3.90 -7.07 31.77
C THR A 77 -4.12 -6.24 30.51
N PRO A 78 -4.69 -6.84 29.45
CA PRO A 78 -5.00 -6.12 28.22
C PRO A 78 -5.88 -4.90 28.48
N GLY A 79 -5.49 -3.74 27.94
CA GLY A 79 -6.17 -2.48 28.21
C GLY A 79 -7.62 -2.44 27.79
N TRP A 80 -7.99 -3.10 26.69
CA TRP A 80 -9.38 -3.15 26.23
C TRP A 80 -10.33 -3.84 27.23
N MET A 81 -9.85 -4.76 28.05
CA MET A 81 -10.66 -5.42 29.09
C MET A 81 -11.08 -4.45 30.21
N LEU A 82 -10.47 -3.28 30.26
CA LEU A 82 -10.82 -2.21 31.21
C LEU A 82 -11.93 -1.29 30.69
N ASN A 83 -12.34 -1.45 29.43
CA ASN A 83 -13.40 -0.67 28.81
C ASN A 83 -14.76 -1.20 29.30
N THR A 84 -15.27 -0.64 30.38
CA THR A 84 -16.56 -1.05 31.01
C THR A 84 -17.59 0.08 30.99
N GLU A 85 -17.26 1.20 30.32
CA GLU A 85 -18.09 2.39 30.23
C GLU A 85 -18.94 2.39 28.95
N GLU A 86 -19.34 3.56 28.49
CA GLU A 86 -20.16 3.70 27.29
C GLU A 86 -19.35 3.32 26.03
N PRO A 87 -19.98 2.72 24.99
CA PRO A 87 -19.34 2.50 23.71
C PRO A 87 -18.92 3.82 23.07
N VAL A 88 -17.79 3.84 22.37
CA VAL A 88 -17.29 5.01 21.63
C VAL A 88 -17.14 4.67 20.16
N THR A 89 -17.32 5.67 19.30
CA THR A 89 -16.99 5.57 17.87
C THR A 89 -15.74 6.39 17.60
N LEU A 90 -14.74 5.79 16.97
CA LEU A 90 -13.51 6.45 16.52
C LEU A 90 -13.58 6.68 15.01
N ASP A 91 -13.33 7.91 14.59
CA ASP A 91 -13.12 8.25 13.19
C ASP A 91 -11.71 7.85 12.77
N TRP A 92 -11.59 6.93 11.81
CA TRP A 92 -10.30 6.41 11.34
C TRP A 92 -10.06 6.76 9.87
N TYR A 93 -9.10 7.64 9.62
CA TYR A 93 -8.67 7.98 8.27
C TYR A 93 -7.67 6.95 7.75
N VAL A 94 -7.98 6.35 6.60
CA VAL A 94 -7.10 5.44 5.85
C VAL A 94 -6.75 6.10 4.52
N ASN A 95 -5.48 6.44 4.32
CA ASN A 95 -5.00 7.24 3.17
C ASN A 95 -4.93 6.45 1.84
N TYR A 96 -5.93 5.59 1.60
CA TYR A 96 -6.00 4.76 0.39
C TYR A 96 -7.41 4.78 -0.19
N SER A 97 -7.56 5.37 -1.39
CA SER A 97 -8.85 5.52 -2.08
C SER A 97 -9.47 4.18 -2.51
N TRP A 98 -8.68 3.13 -2.64
CA TRP A 98 -9.13 1.77 -2.93
C TRP A 98 -9.68 1.03 -1.70
N PHE A 99 -9.37 1.45 -0.47
CA PHE A 99 -9.92 0.83 0.73
C PHE A 99 -11.42 1.13 0.83
N LYS A 100 -12.27 0.09 0.73
CA LYS A 100 -13.73 0.20 0.71
C LYS A 100 -14.43 -0.54 1.84
N SER A 101 -13.68 -1.23 2.68
CA SER A 101 -14.23 -2.01 3.80
C SER A 101 -14.93 -1.08 4.79
N LYS A 102 -16.03 -1.58 5.34
CA LYS A 102 -16.83 -0.88 6.35
C LYS A 102 -16.72 -1.62 7.66
N TRP A 103 -16.96 -0.92 8.74
CA TRP A 103 -17.02 -1.47 10.09
C TRP A 103 -18.47 -1.68 10.53
N GLY A 104 -18.70 -2.64 11.46
CA GLY A 104 -20.01 -2.85 12.09
C GLY A 104 -21.05 -3.57 11.23
N ASN A 105 -20.65 -4.18 10.12
CA ASN A 105 -21.55 -4.89 9.20
C ASN A 105 -21.06 -6.29 8.82
N ASN A 106 -20.03 -6.81 9.50
CA ASN A 106 -19.52 -8.16 9.31
C ASN A 106 -19.11 -8.77 10.65
N LEU A 107 -18.99 -10.08 10.67
CA LEU A 107 -18.81 -10.87 11.88
C LEU A 107 -17.57 -10.46 12.70
N VAL A 108 -16.45 -10.17 12.06
CA VAL A 108 -15.19 -9.78 12.74
C VAL A 108 -15.31 -8.40 13.35
N SER A 109 -15.78 -7.39 12.62
CA SER A 109 -15.90 -6.04 13.15
C SER A 109 -16.93 -5.96 14.29
N GLU A 110 -18.06 -6.70 14.18
CA GLU A 110 -19.06 -6.79 15.26
C GLU A 110 -18.44 -7.44 16.50
N LYS A 111 -17.63 -8.50 16.32
CA LYS A 111 -16.96 -9.18 17.43
C LYS A 111 -15.92 -8.30 18.11
N ILE A 112 -15.11 -7.57 17.34
CA ILE A 112 -14.14 -6.62 17.90
C ILE A 112 -14.86 -5.51 18.68
N THR A 113 -15.94 -4.96 18.14
CA THR A 113 -16.74 -3.94 18.85
C THR A 113 -17.35 -4.48 20.14
N GLU A 114 -17.85 -5.72 20.14
CA GLU A 114 -18.37 -6.39 21.35
C GLU A 114 -17.29 -6.48 22.45
N GLU A 115 -16.06 -6.85 22.08
CA GLU A 115 -14.96 -7.07 23.02
C GLU A 115 -14.29 -5.77 23.49
N THR A 116 -14.18 -4.78 22.62
CA THR A 116 -13.46 -3.53 22.89
C THR A 116 -14.35 -2.36 23.29
N TRP A 117 -15.65 -2.43 23.03
CA TRP A 117 -16.59 -1.32 23.15
C TRP A 117 -16.18 -0.11 22.28
N VAL A 118 -15.49 -0.39 21.17
CA VAL A 118 -15.08 0.62 20.17
C VAL A 118 -15.72 0.27 18.85
N ASP A 119 -16.46 1.23 18.30
CA ASP A 119 -16.94 1.23 16.91
C ASP A 119 -16.02 2.10 16.04
N VAL A 120 -15.97 1.86 14.74
CA VAL A 120 -15.09 2.59 13.83
C VAL A 120 -15.87 3.18 12.67
N ASN A 121 -15.61 4.44 12.38
CA ASN A 121 -16.06 5.09 11.17
C ASN A 121 -14.86 5.34 10.23
N PHE A 122 -14.71 4.54 9.18
CA PHE A 122 -13.63 4.73 8.22
C PHE A 122 -13.88 5.94 7.30
N ILE A 123 -12.85 6.74 7.14
CA ILE A 123 -12.78 7.89 6.24
C ILE A 123 -11.67 7.63 5.23
N THR A 124 -11.99 7.64 3.94
CA THR A 124 -11.02 7.45 2.85
C THR A 124 -11.06 8.61 1.86
N PRO A 125 -9.95 8.92 1.18
CA PRO A 125 -9.97 9.89 0.09
C PRO A 125 -10.80 9.36 -1.09
N SER A 126 -11.33 10.25 -1.89
CA SER A 126 -12.09 9.89 -3.11
C SER A 126 -11.26 9.96 -4.39
N GLY A 127 -9.95 9.88 -4.28
CA GLY A 127 -8.94 10.05 -5.32
C GLY A 127 -7.70 10.65 -4.66
N ASN A 128 -7.06 11.60 -5.17
CA ASN A 128 -5.83 12.27 -4.72
C ASN A 128 -5.59 12.21 -3.19
N GLU A 129 -4.87 11.19 -2.73
CA GLU A 129 -4.58 10.87 -1.33
C GLU A 129 -3.79 12.01 -0.66
N ALA A 130 -2.73 12.49 -1.31
CA ALA A 130 -1.87 13.56 -0.79
C ALA A 130 -2.65 14.88 -0.62
N GLU A 131 -3.51 15.24 -1.55
CA GLU A 131 -4.33 16.46 -1.44
C GLU A 131 -5.28 16.39 -0.25
N LYS A 132 -5.91 15.22 -0.02
CA LYS A 132 -6.82 15.03 1.10
C LYS A 132 -6.10 15.09 2.43
N LEU A 133 -4.94 14.42 2.55
CA LEU A 133 -4.13 14.45 3.77
C LEU A 133 -3.63 15.87 4.08
N ASN A 134 -3.08 16.57 3.07
CA ASN A 134 -2.64 17.96 3.21
C ASN A 134 -3.79 18.89 3.65
N ALA A 135 -5.00 18.69 3.13
CA ALA A 135 -6.16 19.49 3.54
C ALA A 135 -6.56 19.25 5.01
N LEU A 136 -6.48 18.01 5.50
CA LEU A 136 -6.75 17.68 6.89
C LEU A 136 -5.71 18.32 7.83
N ILE A 137 -4.43 18.28 7.47
CA ILE A 137 -3.34 18.91 8.22
C ILE A 137 -3.48 20.43 8.23
N ALA A 138 -3.69 21.04 7.06
CA ALA A 138 -3.81 22.50 6.93
C ALA A 138 -5.02 23.08 7.68
N SER A 139 -6.08 22.31 7.83
CA SER A 139 -7.29 22.74 8.55
C SER A 139 -7.32 22.32 10.02
N ASP A 140 -6.27 21.67 10.53
CA ASP A 140 -6.21 21.09 11.87
C ASP A 140 -7.45 20.25 12.21
N SER A 141 -7.87 19.42 11.26
CA SER A 141 -9.09 18.60 11.37
C SER A 141 -8.80 17.11 11.16
N LEU A 142 -7.67 16.64 11.71
CA LEU A 142 -7.34 15.22 11.70
C LEU A 142 -8.43 14.42 12.44
N PRO A 143 -8.87 13.28 11.89
CA PRO A 143 -9.70 12.31 12.59
C PRO A 143 -9.00 11.71 13.82
N ASP A 144 -9.69 10.86 14.58
CA ASP A 144 -9.15 10.28 15.82
C ASP A 144 -7.91 9.42 15.58
N ILE A 145 -7.96 8.57 14.53
CA ILE A 145 -6.86 7.68 14.12
C ILE A 145 -6.56 7.93 12.64
N LEU A 146 -5.27 7.83 12.27
CA LEU A 146 -4.82 7.92 10.88
C LEU A 146 -3.91 6.74 10.55
N THR A 147 -4.06 6.20 9.33
CA THR A 147 -3.13 5.25 8.72
C THR A 147 -2.68 5.77 7.36
N VAL A 148 -1.36 5.92 7.19
CA VAL A 148 -0.72 6.45 5.98
C VAL A 148 0.52 5.61 5.64
N GLY A 149 1.12 5.77 4.45
CA GLY A 149 2.40 5.17 4.11
C GLY A 149 3.53 5.67 5.01
N TRP A 150 4.47 4.79 5.39
CA TRP A 150 5.60 5.21 6.22
C TRP A 150 6.53 6.22 5.53
N TRP A 151 6.47 6.31 4.21
CA TRP A 151 7.26 7.24 3.36
C TRP A 151 6.64 8.62 3.17
N GLU A 152 5.43 8.86 3.73
CA GLU A 152 4.73 10.12 3.56
C GLU A 152 5.44 11.25 4.32
N SER A 153 5.84 12.31 3.62
CA SER A 153 6.55 13.47 4.22
C SER A 153 5.70 14.20 5.28
N GLN A 154 4.39 14.07 5.22
CA GLN A 154 3.44 14.64 6.19
C GLN A 154 3.59 14.09 7.61
N LEU A 155 4.27 12.95 7.79
CA LEU A 155 4.51 12.35 9.11
C LEU A 155 5.31 13.32 10.01
N ASP A 156 6.43 13.84 9.51
CA ASP A 156 7.25 14.77 10.26
C ASP A 156 6.52 16.11 10.48
N GLU A 157 5.77 16.60 9.50
CA GLU A 157 4.94 17.81 9.62
C GLU A 157 3.91 17.69 10.76
N MET A 158 3.25 16.53 10.89
CA MET A 158 2.28 16.30 11.97
C MET A 158 2.94 16.25 13.35
N ILE A 159 4.16 15.72 13.45
CA ILE A 159 4.97 15.73 14.70
C ILE A 159 5.37 17.16 15.04
N GLU A 160 5.98 17.89 14.12
CA GLU A 160 6.47 19.25 14.32
C GLU A 160 5.36 20.23 14.74
N LYS A 161 4.14 20.02 14.21
CA LYS A 161 2.96 20.82 14.55
C LYS A 161 2.22 20.34 15.80
N ASP A 162 2.72 19.34 16.52
CA ASP A 162 2.10 18.73 17.70
C ASP A 162 0.65 18.24 17.43
N MET A 163 0.41 17.65 16.26
CA MET A 163 -0.92 17.21 15.84
C MET A 163 -1.25 15.76 16.21
N ILE A 164 -0.26 14.96 16.60
CA ILE A 164 -0.40 13.54 16.95
C ILE A 164 0.21 13.27 18.33
N TYR A 165 -0.36 12.29 19.02
CA TYR A 165 0.13 11.87 20.34
C TYR A 165 1.37 10.98 20.22
N PRO A 166 2.34 11.13 21.15
CA PRO A 166 3.30 10.05 21.39
C PRO A 166 2.58 8.81 21.92
N LEU A 167 2.69 7.69 21.22
CA LEU A 167 2.04 6.43 21.60
C LEU A 167 2.57 5.88 22.94
N ASN A 168 3.88 6.04 23.18
CA ASN A 168 4.50 5.66 24.45
C ASN A 168 3.90 6.40 25.65
N GLU A 169 3.60 7.70 25.53
CA GLU A 169 2.95 8.46 26.60
C GLU A 169 1.51 7.98 26.86
N LEU A 170 0.78 7.64 25.79
CA LEU A 170 -0.55 7.08 25.93
C LEU A 170 -0.52 5.68 26.54
N ALA A 171 0.43 4.84 26.09
CA ALA A 171 0.64 3.50 26.62
C ALA A 171 0.99 3.54 28.12
N ASP A 172 1.97 4.33 28.53
CA ASP A 172 2.39 4.45 29.92
C ASP A 172 1.26 4.96 30.82
N LYS A 173 0.39 5.79 30.28
CA LYS A 173 -0.71 6.37 31.05
C LYS A 173 -1.96 5.48 31.10
N TYR A 174 -2.28 4.80 30.03
CA TYR A 174 -3.59 4.17 29.87
C TYR A 174 -3.53 2.67 29.60
N ASP A 175 -2.40 2.13 29.06
CA ASP A 175 -2.32 0.74 28.61
C ASP A 175 -0.91 0.18 28.59
N LEU A 176 -0.42 -0.26 29.75
CA LEU A 176 0.93 -0.86 29.84
C LEU A 176 1.07 -2.19 29.07
N TYR A 177 -0.03 -2.82 28.66
CA TYR A 177 0.01 -4.03 27.86
C TYR A 177 0.53 -3.78 26.44
N PHE A 178 0.46 -2.54 25.96
CA PHE A 178 1.06 -2.10 24.69
C PHE A 178 2.52 -2.54 24.58
N TRP A 179 3.31 -2.41 25.64
CA TRP A 179 4.71 -2.82 25.67
C TRP A 179 4.94 -4.33 25.60
N LYS A 180 3.89 -5.12 25.82
CA LYS A 180 3.92 -6.57 25.72
C LYS A 180 3.62 -7.07 24.31
N VAL A 181 2.83 -6.32 23.56
CA VAL A 181 2.42 -6.69 22.20
C VAL A 181 3.22 -5.98 21.11
N SER A 182 3.89 -4.88 21.45
CA SER A 182 4.79 -4.19 20.51
C SER A 182 6.12 -4.92 20.40
N ASP A 183 6.64 -5.04 19.18
CA ASP A 183 7.96 -5.60 18.93
C ASP A 183 9.06 -4.60 19.35
N PRO A 184 10.05 -5.01 20.16
CA PRO A 184 11.08 -4.11 20.66
C PRO A 184 11.97 -3.50 19.57
N ASP A 185 12.28 -4.22 18.50
CA ASP A 185 13.12 -3.73 17.42
C ASP A 185 12.36 -2.68 16.59
N THR A 186 11.07 -2.93 16.35
CA THR A 186 10.15 -1.97 15.71
C THR A 186 9.98 -0.71 16.57
N VAL A 187 9.81 -0.86 17.88
CA VAL A 187 9.78 0.25 18.83
C VAL A 187 11.07 1.08 18.75
N ASN A 188 12.23 0.42 18.82
CA ASN A 188 13.52 1.08 18.70
C ASN A 188 13.64 1.82 17.36
N TRP A 189 13.24 1.20 16.27
CA TRP A 189 13.28 1.80 14.94
C TRP A 189 12.47 3.10 14.84
N TYR A 190 11.26 3.11 15.37
CA TYR A 190 10.36 4.24 15.31
C TYR A 190 10.54 5.27 16.43
N THR A 191 11.42 5.01 17.42
CA THR A 191 11.76 5.99 18.44
C THR A 191 12.53 7.16 17.82
N LYS A 192 11.94 8.35 17.92
CA LYS A 192 12.52 9.61 17.43
C LYS A 192 13.57 10.16 18.41
N GLU A 193 14.30 11.22 18.01
CA GLU A 193 15.36 11.83 18.82
C GLU A 193 14.88 12.35 20.18
N ASP A 194 13.62 12.73 20.31
CA ASP A 194 12.99 13.16 21.56
C ASP A 194 12.62 12.01 22.51
N GLY A 195 12.89 10.76 22.10
CA GLY A 195 12.60 9.54 22.84
C GLY A 195 11.15 9.03 22.68
N ASN A 196 10.36 9.64 21.82
CA ASN A 196 8.96 9.28 21.60
C ASN A 196 8.77 8.38 20.38
N ILE A 197 7.68 7.61 20.42
CA ILE A 197 7.13 6.85 19.29
C ILE A 197 5.79 7.48 18.94
N TYR A 198 5.65 7.99 17.73
CA TYR A 198 4.43 8.70 17.33
C TYR A 198 3.46 7.83 16.53
N TYR A 199 3.94 6.73 15.97
CA TYR A 199 3.14 5.79 15.16
C TYR A 199 3.74 4.39 15.20
N TYR A 200 2.91 3.40 14.87
CA TYR A 200 3.32 2.00 14.83
C TYR A 200 2.99 1.38 13.46
N PRO A 201 3.87 0.56 12.87
CA PRO A 201 3.68 0.00 11.54
C PRO A 201 2.78 -1.24 11.55
N ASN A 202 2.30 -1.59 10.34
CA ASN A 202 1.85 -2.94 10.04
C ASN A 202 2.93 -3.69 9.27
N SER A 203 2.84 -5.00 9.22
CA SER A 203 3.69 -5.88 8.39
C SER A 203 5.20 -5.68 8.56
N SER A 204 5.65 -5.12 9.69
CA SER A 204 7.07 -4.98 10.00
C SER A 204 7.76 -6.36 10.00
N CYS A 205 8.97 -6.41 9.47
CA CYS A 205 9.81 -7.61 9.44
C CYS A 205 11.25 -7.21 9.76
N THR A 206 11.90 -7.98 10.62
CA THR A 206 13.29 -7.78 11.04
C THR A 206 14.23 -8.76 10.34
N ALA A 207 15.53 -8.50 10.39
CA ALA A 207 16.52 -9.46 9.90
C ALA A 207 16.46 -10.80 10.66
N LYS A 208 16.14 -10.74 11.97
CA LYS A 208 15.96 -11.92 12.82
C LYS A 208 14.77 -12.77 12.38
N ASP A 209 13.67 -12.16 11.95
CA ASP A 209 12.51 -12.90 11.46
C ASP A 209 12.86 -13.74 10.23
N LEU A 210 13.72 -13.21 9.34
CA LEU A 210 14.23 -13.98 8.19
C LEU A 210 15.17 -15.13 8.59
N GLU A 211 15.89 -15.00 9.71
CA GLU A 211 16.71 -16.10 10.23
C GLU A 211 15.86 -17.19 10.90
N GLU A 212 14.74 -16.84 11.51
CA GLU A 212 13.86 -17.74 12.23
C GLU A 212 12.80 -18.41 11.35
N HIS A 213 12.49 -17.84 10.17
CA HIS A 213 11.44 -18.29 9.27
C HIS A 213 11.94 -18.44 7.83
N ASP A 214 11.85 -19.63 7.28
CA ASP A 214 12.24 -19.97 5.91
C ASP A 214 11.09 -19.85 4.87
N ASN A 215 9.92 -19.41 5.32
CA ASN A 215 8.70 -19.28 4.53
C ASN A 215 8.16 -17.84 4.46
N ILE A 216 9.00 -16.85 4.65
CA ILE A 216 8.69 -15.45 4.35
C ILE A 216 8.82 -15.26 2.84
N ALA A 217 7.75 -14.79 2.19
CA ALA A 217 7.73 -14.54 0.76
C ALA A 217 8.13 -13.10 0.44
N SER A 218 8.79 -12.90 -0.70
CA SER A 218 8.84 -11.60 -1.35
C SER A 218 7.61 -11.42 -2.25
N ASN A 219 7.19 -10.19 -2.49
CA ASN A 219 6.15 -9.88 -3.45
C ASN A 219 6.61 -10.05 -4.89
N GLU A 220 7.90 -9.96 -5.14
CA GLU A 220 8.49 -9.84 -6.46
C GLU A 220 8.61 -11.19 -7.16
N THR A 221 8.12 -11.26 -8.37
CA THR A 221 8.18 -12.46 -9.21
C THR A 221 8.47 -12.09 -10.66
N PHE A 222 9.12 -13.01 -11.38
CA PHE A 222 9.09 -13.01 -12.83
C PHE A 222 8.04 -14.03 -13.28
N LEU A 223 6.99 -13.52 -13.88
CA LEU A 223 5.79 -14.26 -14.26
C LEU A 223 5.81 -14.60 -15.73
N VAL A 224 5.39 -15.82 -16.06
CA VAL A 224 5.10 -16.25 -17.43
C VAL A 224 3.71 -16.87 -17.50
N ARG A 225 2.98 -16.66 -18.58
CA ARG A 225 1.73 -17.36 -18.83
C ARG A 225 2.03 -18.83 -19.18
N LYS A 226 1.51 -19.73 -18.35
CA LYS A 226 1.90 -21.14 -18.30
C LYS A 226 1.77 -21.85 -19.63
N ASP A 227 0.60 -21.79 -20.28
CA ASP A 227 0.32 -22.48 -21.54
C ASP A 227 1.27 -22.06 -22.67
N ILE A 228 1.55 -20.75 -22.77
CA ILE A 228 2.48 -20.21 -23.77
C ILE A 228 3.90 -20.67 -23.47
N TYR A 229 4.34 -20.52 -22.21
CA TYR A 229 5.69 -20.89 -21.79
C TYR A 229 5.98 -22.37 -22.03
N GLU A 230 5.05 -23.26 -21.66
CA GLU A 230 5.14 -24.69 -21.93
C GLU A 230 5.14 -25.00 -23.44
N ALA A 231 4.25 -24.36 -24.20
CA ALA A 231 4.13 -24.59 -25.66
C ALA A 231 5.39 -24.16 -26.44
N ILE A 232 6.11 -23.13 -25.99
CA ILE A 232 7.38 -22.73 -26.59
C ILE A 232 8.57 -23.57 -26.12
N GLY A 233 8.33 -24.54 -25.20
CA GLY A 233 9.32 -25.51 -24.73
C GLY A 233 10.02 -25.12 -23.44
N SER A 234 9.43 -24.28 -22.61
CA SER A 234 9.96 -23.81 -21.32
C SER A 234 11.40 -23.33 -21.42
N PRO A 235 11.66 -22.33 -22.27
CA PRO A 235 13.03 -21.87 -22.55
C PRO A 235 13.65 -21.20 -21.33
N ASP A 236 14.99 -21.21 -21.29
CA ASP A 236 15.74 -20.39 -20.36
C ASP A 236 15.59 -18.90 -20.74
N MET A 237 15.05 -18.09 -19.80
CA MET A 237 14.84 -16.66 -19.96
C MET A 237 15.77 -15.83 -19.06
N THR A 238 16.81 -16.44 -18.52
CA THR A 238 17.73 -15.79 -17.58
C THR A 238 18.79 -14.91 -18.25
N THR A 239 19.02 -15.09 -19.55
CA THR A 239 19.94 -14.27 -20.33
C THR A 239 19.20 -13.38 -21.34
N PRO A 240 19.79 -12.23 -21.75
CA PRO A 240 19.20 -11.35 -22.77
C PRO A 240 18.83 -12.08 -24.07
N GLU A 241 19.70 -12.99 -24.54
CA GLU A 241 19.47 -13.77 -25.77
C GLU A 241 18.34 -14.78 -25.59
N GLY A 242 18.34 -15.53 -24.48
CA GLY A 242 17.31 -16.52 -24.16
C GLY A 242 15.94 -15.86 -23.98
N PHE A 243 15.88 -14.75 -23.22
CA PHE A 243 14.70 -13.93 -23.03
C PHE A 243 14.12 -13.44 -24.37
N SER A 244 14.97 -12.81 -25.19
CA SER A 244 14.57 -12.29 -26.50
C SER A 244 14.05 -13.39 -27.43
N ALA A 245 14.71 -14.55 -27.44
CA ALA A 245 14.27 -15.69 -28.25
C ALA A 245 12.92 -16.24 -27.78
N ALA A 246 12.69 -16.33 -26.46
CA ALA A 246 11.44 -16.79 -25.87
C ALA A 246 10.28 -15.85 -26.21
N VAL A 247 10.47 -14.54 -26.02
CA VAL A 247 9.46 -13.51 -26.32
C VAL A 247 9.05 -13.53 -27.80
N LYS A 248 10.03 -13.56 -28.72
CA LYS A 248 9.77 -13.64 -30.17
C LYS A 248 9.01 -14.90 -30.54
N LYS A 249 9.38 -16.03 -29.98
CA LYS A 249 8.73 -17.32 -30.25
C LYS A 249 7.29 -17.34 -29.69
N ALA A 250 7.04 -16.70 -28.54
CA ALA A 250 5.71 -16.55 -27.99
C ALA A 250 4.79 -15.74 -28.94
N VAL A 251 5.27 -14.61 -29.44
CA VAL A 251 4.55 -13.76 -30.42
C VAL A 251 4.29 -14.51 -31.73
N GLU A 252 5.28 -15.25 -32.23
CA GLU A 252 5.14 -16.04 -33.47
C GLU A 252 4.04 -17.10 -33.37
N LEU A 253 3.99 -17.84 -32.25
CA LEU A 253 3.06 -18.95 -32.07
C LEU A 253 1.70 -18.52 -31.51
N PHE A 254 1.65 -17.43 -30.76
CA PHE A 254 0.47 -16.92 -30.08
C PHE A 254 0.31 -15.41 -30.33
N PRO A 255 0.04 -14.98 -31.58
CA PRO A 255 -0.09 -13.55 -31.90
C PRO A 255 -1.30 -12.90 -31.24
N GLU A 256 -2.29 -13.71 -30.83
CA GLU A 256 -3.57 -13.25 -30.27
C GLU A 256 -4.00 -14.12 -29.08
N VAL A 257 -4.74 -13.51 -28.16
CA VAL A 257 -5.47 -14.14 -27.05
C VAL A 257 -6.91 -13.70 -27.14
N ASP A 258 -7.83 -14.65 -27.42
CA ASP A 258 -9.28 -14.40 -27.55
C ASP A 258 -9.62 -13.23 -28.51
N GLY A 259 -8.86 -13.13 -29.62
CA GLY A 259 -9.05 -12.08 -30.65
C GLY A 259 -8.44 -10.71 -30.30
N LYS A 260 -7.71 -10.61 -29.20
CA LYS A 260 -6.90 -9.45 -28.83
C LYS A 260 -5.42 -9.75 -29.05
N PRO A 261 -4.58 -8.80 -29.45
CA PRO A 261 -3.13 -9.02 -29.57
C PRO A 261 -2.52 -9.53 -28.25
N LEU A 262 -1.61 -10.51 -28.33
CA LEU A 262 -0.76 -10.87 -27.20
C LEU A 262 0.13 -9.66 -26.83
N ILE A 263 0.24 -9.37 -25.54
CA ILE A 263 1.22 -8.40 -25.02
C ILE A 263 2.44 -9.18 -24.57
N PRO A 264 3.56 -9.11 -25.32
CA PRO A 264 4.68 -10.02 -25.07
C PRO A 264 5.37 -9.76 -23.73
N ILE A 265 5.51 -8.49 -23.35
CA ILE A 265 6.14 -8.05 -22.11
C ILE A 265 5.18 -7.09 -21.40
N GLY A 266 4.70 -7.48 -20.23
CA GLY A 266 3.95 -6.62 -19.33
C GLY A 266 4.87 -5.88 -18.35
N ALA A 267 4.36 -4.79 -17.82
CA ALA A 267 5.01 -4.01 -16.78
C ALA A 267 3.98 -3.39 -15.83
N HIS A 268 4.43 -2.98 -14.66
CA HIS A 268 3.65 -2.12 -13.79
C HIS A 268 3.33 -0.79 -14.51
N VAL A 269 2.37 -0.03 -14.00
CA VAL A 269 2.05 1.27 -14.60
C VAL A 269 3.20 2.25 -14.43
N PHE A 270 3.45 3.06 -15.45
CA PHE A 270 4.39 4.17 -15.36
C PHE A 270 3.77 5.31 -14.56
N THR A 271 4.53 5.87 -13.63
CA THR A 271 4.14 6.98 -12.77
C THR A 271 5.22 8.07 -12.76
N ASN A 272 4.98 9.15 -12.04
CA ASN A 272 6.00 10.17 -11.77
C ASN A 272 7.13 9.68 -10.84
N GLN A 273 7.02 8.46 -10.31
CA GLN A 273 8.07 7.79 -9.52
C GLN A 273 8.91 6.80 -10.34
N GLY A 274 8.58 6.58 -11.61
CA GLY A 274 9.23 5.61 -12.48
C GLY A 274 8.34 4.41 -12.82
N ASN A 275 8.93 3.25 -12.97
CA ASN A 275 8.25 1.98 -13.23
C ASN A 275 8.87 0.85 -12.43
N VAL A 276 8.15 0.36 -11.44
CA VAL A 276 8.66 -0.63 -10.47
C VAL A 276 9.19 -1.91 -11.14
N SER A 277 8.57 -2.36 -12.26
CA SER A 277 9.02 -3.55 -12.98
C SER A 277 10.39 -3.39 -13.62
N PHE A 278 10.62 -2.26 -14.29
CA PHE A 278 11.90 -1.96 -14.96
C PHE A 278 12.94 -1.33 -14.03
N ASP A 279 12.53 -0.81 -12.90
CA ASP A 279 13.41 -0.23 -11.89
C ASP A 279 13.76 -1.27 -10.82
N ASN A 280 13.05 -1.29 -9.71
CA ASN A 280 13.40 -2.08 -8.52
C ASN A 280 13.43 -3.57 -8.80
N TYR A 281 12.36 -4.15 -9.38
CA TYR A 281 12.27 -5.60 -9.58
C TYR A 281 13.35 -6.11 -10.55
N LEU A 282 13.60 -5.38 -11.63
CA LEU A 282 14.69 -5.77 -12.55
C LEU A 282 16.04 -5.73 -11.83
N MET A 283 16.33 -4.67 -11.07
CA MET A 283 17.59 -4.55 -10.33
C MET A 283 17.75 -5.64 -9.27
N ASP A 284 16.65 -6.04 -8.60
CA ASP A 284 16.66 -7.08 -7.57
C ASP A 284 16.80 -8.47 -8.18
N PHE A 285 16.17 -8.72 -9.33
CA PHE A 285 16.38 -9.94 -10.13
C PHE A 285 17.81 -10.06 -10.64
N LEU A 286 18.45 -8.95 -10.99
CA LEU A 286 19.86 -8.90 -11.41
C LEU A 286 20.83 -8.92 -10.23
N ALA A 287 20.36 -8.99 -9.00
CA ALA A 287 21.18 -8.89 -7.79
C ALA A 287 22.12 -7.67 -7.83
N VAL A 288 21.64 -6.54 -8.37
CA VAL A 288 22.41 -5.28 -8.37
C VAL A 288 22.63 -4.84 -6.94
N PRO A 289 23.86 -4.70 -6.47
CA PRO A 289 24.13 -4.42 -5.07
C PRO A 289 23.55 -3.08 -4.64
N TRP A 290 23.07 -3.01 -3.39
CA TRP A 290 22.64 -1.75 -2.76
C TRP A 290 23.82 -0.91 -2.30
N GLU A 291 24.93 -1.57 -1.95
CA GLU A 291 26.15 -0.93 -1.47
C GLU A 291 27.41 -1.50 -2.10
N LYS A 292 28.46 -0.70 -2.16
CA LYS A 292 29.78 -1.14 -2.60
C LYS A 292 30.87 -0.29 -1.93
N ASN A 293 31.85 -0.94 -1.30
CA ASN A 293 32.95 -0.26 -0.63
C ASN A 293 32.52 0.73 0.49
N GLY A 294 31.47 0.37 1.26
CA GLY A 294 30.99 1.17 2.38
C GLY A 294 30.19 2.42 1.98
N LYS A 295 29.71 2.48 0.75
CA LYS A 295 28.81 3.53 0.23
C LYS A 295 27.66 2.91 -0.52
N LEU A 296 26.54 3.61 -0.56
CA LEU A 296 25.45 3.23 -1.45
C LEU A 296 25.92 3.18 -2.90
N TYR A 297 25.50 2.16 -3.59
CA TYR A 297 25.85 1.93 -4.99
C TYR A 297 24.87 2.62 -5.93
N ASP A 298 25.38 3.16 -7.03
CA ASP A 298 24.55 3.77 -8.06
C ASP A 298 23.95 2.68 -8.97
N ARG A 299 22.81 2.13 -8.54
CA ARG A 299 22.14 1.03 -9.23
C ARG A 299 21.70 1.39 -10.65
N TYR A 300 21.37 2.66 -10.92
CA TYR A 300 20.94 3.12 -12.26
C TYR A 300 22.05 3.10 -13.30
N THR A 301 23.31 3.06 -12.88
CA THR A 301 24.45 2.99 -13.80
C THR A 301 25.10 1.61 -13.83
N ASP A 302 24.47 0.61 -13.20
CA ASP A 302 24.98 -0.75 -13.22
C ASP A 302 25.02 -1.32 -14.65
N PRO A 303 26.14 -1.94 -15.08
CA PRO A 303 26.28 -2.44 -16.46
C PRO A 303 25.27 -3.52 -16.84
N ASP A 304 24.94 -4.43 -15.93
CA ASP A 304 23.96 -5.50 -16.18
C ASP A 304 22.56 -4.93 -16.30
N TYR A 305 22.20 -3.97 -15.44
CA TYR A 305 20.94 -3.27 -15.53
C TYR A 305 20.77 -2.52 -16.86
N LEU A 306 21.78 -1.74 -17.27
CA LEU A 306 21.75 -1.02 -18.55
C LEU A 306 21.69 -1.98 -19.75
N ASN A 307 22.37 -3.12 -19.68
CA ASN A 307 22.32 -4.13 -20.72
C ASN A 307 20.91 -4.73 -20.87
N TRP A 308 20.21 -4.99 -19.76
CA TRP A 308 18.83 -5.46 -19.80
C TRP A 308 17.86 -4.41 -20.31
N LEU A 309 18.02 -3.14 -19.94
CA LEU A 309 17.21 -2.05 -20.52
C LEU A 309 17.42 -1.94 -22.04
N LYS A 310 18.66 -2.10 -22.54
CA LYS A 310 18.93 -2.18 -23.99
C LYS A 310 18.25 -3.38 -24.64
N THR A 311 18.20 -4.52 -23.96
CA THR A 311 17.49 -5.70 -24.44
C THR A 311 15.99 -5.43 -24.61
N PHE A 312 15.33 -4.79 -23.63
CA PHE A 312 13.92 -4.39 -23.75
C PHE A 312 13.72 -3.37 -24.89
N ARG A 313 14.62 -2.40 -25.01
CA ARG A 313 14.61 -1.43 -26.12
C ARG A 313 14.68 -2.13 -27.48
N GLN A 314 15.59 -3.10 -27.65
CA GLN A 314 15.74 -3.86 -28.90
C GLN A 314 14.48 -4.66 -29.21
N LEU A 315 13.88 -5.31 -28.20
CA LEU A 315 12.60 -5.98 -28.35
C LEU A 315 11.47 -5.01 -28.73
N GLY A 316 11.53 -3.76 -28.27
CA GLY A 316 10.62 -2.69 -28.68
C GLY A 316 10.74 -2.35 -30.16
N GLU A 317 11.97 -2.22 -30.70
CA GLU A 317 12.21 -2.03 -32.15
C GLU A 317 11.64 -3.18 -32.98
N GLU A 318 11.61 -4.38 -32.45
CA GLU A 318 11.07 -5.58 -33.09
C GLU A 318 9.56 -5.76 -32.88
N GLY A 319 8.90 -4.79 -32.23
CA GLY A 319 7.45 -4.82 -31.96
C GLY A 319 7.03 -5.74 -30.81
N CYS A 320 7.97 -6.16 -29.96
CA CYS A 320 7.71 -7.03 -28.81
C CYS A 320 7.52 -6.27 -27.49
N LEU A 321 7.58 -4.95 -27.49
CA LEU A 321 7.23 -4.08 -26.35
C LEU A 321 6.06 -3.20 -26.78
N ALA A 322 4.88 -3.46 -26.26
CA ALA A 322 3.67 -2.78 -26.69
C ALA A 322 3.64 -1.32 -26.21
N ASP A 323 3.19 -0.40 -27.04
CA ASP A 323 3.04 1.04 -26.69
C ASP A 323 2.10 1.26 -25.49
N ASP A 324 1.12 0.37 -25.33
CA ASP A 324 0.12 0.43 -24.25
C ASP A 324 0.72 0.45 -22.85
N ILE A 325 1.83 -0.27 -22.61
CA ILE A 325 2.46 -0.34 -21.27
C ILE A 325 2.91 1.02 -20.75
N PHE A 326 3.19 1.99 -21.64
CA PHE A 326 3.62 3.34 -21.26
C PHE A 326 2.47 4.28 -20.89
N ILE A 327 1.22 3.90 -21.19
CA ILE A 327 0.06 4.77 -21.02
C ILE A 327 -1.09 4.12 -20.25
N ASP A 328 -1.05 2.81 -20.03
CA ASP A 328 -2.08 2.10 -19.28
C ASP A 328 -2.24 2.65 -17.86
N GLN A 329 -3.49 2.79 -17.47
CA GLN A 329 -3.84 2.99 -16.07
C GLN A 329 -3.95 1.62 -15.38
N ARG A 330 -3.83 1.59 -14.06
CA ARG A 330 -3.87 0.35 -13.27
C ARG A 330 -5.07 -0.55 -13.62
N SER A 331 -6.26 0.00 -13.72
CA SER A 331 -7.46 -0.78 -14.07
C SER A 331 -7.40 -1.42 -15.46
N GLN A 332 -6.74 -0.78 -16.42
CA GLN A 332 -6.56 -1.32 -17.78
C GLN A 332 -5.54 -2.48 -17.77
N MET A 333 -4.44 -2.31 -17.02
CA MET A 333 -3.45 -3.37 -16.83
C MET A 333 -4.07 -4.59 -16.11
N GLU A 334 -4.87 -4.37 -15.05
CA GLU A 334 -5.56 -5.43 -14.31
C GLU A 334 -6.58 -6.18 -15.17
N GLU A 335 -7.30 -5.49 -16.06
CA GLU A 335 -8.19 -6.12 -17.06
C GLU A 335 -7.39 -7.02 -18.02
N LYS A 336 -6.26 -6.54 -18.52
CA LYS A 336 -5.37 -7.32 -19.40
C LYS A 336 -4.77 -8.54 -18.69
N LEU A 337 -4.45 -8.42 -17.39
CA LEU A 337 -4.02 -9.56 -16.54
C LEU A 337 -5.15 -10.58 -16.39
N ALA A 338 -6.37 -10.15 -16.07
CA ALA A 338 -7.54 -11.01 -15.91
C ALA A 338 -7.89 -11.76 -17.21
N ASP A 339 -7.69 -11.14 -18.36
CA ASP A 339 -7.86 -11.73 -19.68
C ASP A 339 -6.68 -12.66 -20.08
N GLY A 340 -5.60 -12.72 -19.31
CA GLY A 340 -4.40 -13.48 -19.63
C GLY A 340 -3.67 -12.98 -20.88
N GLN A 341 -3.71 -11.67 -21.16
CA GLN A 341 -3.11 -11.09 -22.38
C GLN A 341 -1.58 -10.98 -22.34
N TYR A 342 -0.96 -10.94 -21.16
CA TYR A 342 0.50 -10.84 -21.04
C TYR A 342 1.15 -12.22 -21.23
N PHE A 343 2.31 -12.27 -21.92
CA PHE A 343 3.13 -13.48 -21.93
C PHE A 343 4.05 -13.52 -20.71
N CYS A 344 4.83 -12.47 -20.46
CA CYS A 344 5.70 -12.41 -19.28
C CYS A 344 5.75 -11.01 -18.68
N MET A 345 6.10 -10.93 -17.39
CA MET A 345 6.32 -9.65 -16.69
C MET A 345 7.06 -9.82 -15.37
N LEU A 346 7.85 -8.82 -14.99
CA LEU A 346 8.29 -8.63 -13.63
C LEU A 346 7.16 -7.93 -12.87
N TYR A 347 6.57 -8.60 -11.86
CA TYR A 347 5.41 -8.07 -11.18
C TYR A 347 5.26 -8.62 -9.76
N GLN A 348 4.57 -7.87 -8.91
CA GLN A 348 4.23 -8.37 -7.58
C GLN A 348 2.98 -9.25 -7.64
N TYR A 349 3.13 -10.52 -7.26
CA TYR A 349 2.02 -11.48 -7.35
C TYR A 349 0.85 -11.13 -6.43
N THR A 350 1.08 -10.42 -5.33
CA THR A 350 0.04 -10.01 -4.39
C THR A 350 -1.00 -9.07 -4.99
N ASP A 351 -0.63 -8.29 -6.02
CA ASP A 351 -1.54 -7.39 -6.73
C ASP A 351 -2.43 -8.07 -7.77
N MET A 352 -2.20 -9.36 -8.05
CA MET A 352 -2.94 -10.11 -9.06
C MET A 352 -3.66 -11.35 -8.52
N LEU A 353 -3.82 -11.47 -7.20
CA LEU A 353 -4.40 -12.66 -6.56
C LEU A 353 -5.79 -12.99 -7.09
N ASP A 354 -6.66 -12.00 -7.26
CA ASP A 354 -8.03 -12.20 -7.74
C ASP A 354 -8.06 -12.56 -9.23
N GLN A 355 -7.23 -11.92 -10.06
CA GLN A 355 -7.06 -12.25 -11.47
C GLN A 355 -6.53 -13.68 -11.63
N GLN A 356 -5.54 -14.05 -10.84
CA GLN A 356 -4.94 -15.39 -10.85
C GLN A 356 -5.93 -16.46 -10.42
N LYS A 357 -6.71 -16.23 -9.36
CA LYS A 357 -7.78 -17.14 -8.92
C LYS A 357 -8.86 -17.27 -9.98
N SER A 358 -9.26 -16.17 -10.64
CA SER A 358 -10.24 -16.18 -11.74
C SER A 358 -9.73 -16.97 -12.95
N LEU A 359 -8.48 -16.78 -13.35
CA LEU A 359 -7.86 -17.57 -14.41
C LEU A 359 -7.83 -19.05 -14.03
N TYR A 360 -7.42 -19.39 -12.82
CA TYR A 360 -7.37 -20.78 -12.38
C TYR A 360 -8.74 -21.47 -12.38
N ALA A 361 -9.79 -20.76 -12.01
CA ALA A 361 -11.15 -21.30 -12.00
C ALA A 361 -11.73 -21.50 -13.42
N ASN A 362 -11.40 -20.63 -14.37
CA ASN A 362 -12.01 -20.60 -15.71
C ASN A 362 -11.09 -21.16 -16.80
N HIS A 363 -9.79 -20.94 -16.69
CA HIS A 363 -8.75 -21.26 -17.67
C HIS A 363 -7.44 -21.67 -16.96
N PRO A 364 -7.42 -22.82 -16.26
CA PRO A 364 -6.28 -23.21 -15.41
C PRO A 364 -4.96 -23.38 -16.19
N GLU A 365 -5.03 -23.52 -17.51
CA GLU A 365 -3.86 -23.54 -18.39
C GLU A 365 -3.26 -22.15 -18.61
N ARG A 366 -4.02 -21.07 -18.39
CA ARG A 366 -3.63 -19.68 -18.67
C ARG A 366 -3.12 -18.93 -17.44
N ILE A 367 -2.99 -19.61 -16.30
CA ILE A 367 -2.45 -18.98 -15.08
C ILE A 367 -1.04 -18.47 -15.32
N TYR A 368 -0.64 -17.50 -14.54
CA TYR A 368 0.73 -17.06 -14.45
C TYR A 368 1.49 -17.92 -13.45
N MET A 369 2.71 -18.29 -13.80
CA MET A 369 3.61 -19.01 -12.91
C MET A 369 4.93 -18.26 -12.76
N ALA A 370 5.53 -18.34 -11.59
CA ALA A 370 6.86 -17.79 -11.35
C ALA A 370 7.92 -18.75 -11.90
N VAL A 371 8.88 -18.18 -12.62
CA VAL A 371 10.04 -18.91 -13.17
C VAL A 371 11.30 -18.06 -12.99
N ASP A 372 12.47 -18.68 -13.23
CA ASP A 372 13.72 -17.93 -13.26
C ASP A 372 13.67 -16.87 -14.36
N GLY A 373 13.87 -15.61 -13.95
CA GLY A 373 13.84 -14.43 -14.80
C GLY A 373 15.23 -13.87 -15.10
N PRO A 374 15.32 -12.60 -15.47
CA PRO A 374 16.58 -11.90 -15.75
C PRO A 374 17.64 -12.13 -14.69
N LYS A 375 18.86 -12.44 -15.12
CA LYS A 375 20.06 -12.54 -14.26
C LYS A 375 21.17 -11.63 -14.77
N ASN A 376 22.08 -11.28 -13.87
CA ASN A 376 23.31 -10.58 -14.24
C ASN A 376 24.28 -11.51 -15.01
N THR A 377 25.37 -10.95 -15.51
CA THR A 377 26.40 -11.71 -16.30
C THR A 377 27.09 -12.79 -15.49
N ASN A 378 27.08 -12.73 -14.16
CA ASN A 378 27.65 -13.80 -13.31
C ASN A 378 26.65 -14.96 -13.12
N GLY A 379 25.38 -14.79 -13.45
CA GLY A 379 24.31 -15.76 -13.20
C GLY A 379 23.92 -15.88 -11.73
N ASP A 380 24.10 -14.80 -10.96
CA ASP A 380 23.74 -14.76 -9.55
C ASP A 380 22.23 -14.97 -9.36
N TYR A 381 21.85 -15.48 -8.19
CA TYR A 381 20.45 -15.58 -7.80
C TYR A 381 19.87 -14.19 -7.48
N PRO A 382 18.57 -13.96 -7.72
CA PRO A 382 17.93 -12.71 -7.37
C PRO A 382 18.02 -12.44 -5.87
N THR A 383 18.03 -11.16 -5.50
CA THR A 383 18.02 -10.67 -4.11
C THR A 383 16.70 -9.96 -3.86
N LEU A 384 15.64 -10.74 -3.65
CA LEU A 384 14.28 -10.23 -3.53
C LEU A 384 14.05 -9.68 -2.12
N PRO A 385 13.61 -8.44 -1.96
CA PRO A 385 13.39 -7.86 -0.64
C PRO A 385 12.23 -8.54 0.09
N ALA A 386 12.40 -8.75 1.40
CA ALA A 386 11.26 -8.87 2.31
C ALA A 386 10.64 -7.48 2.53
N ILE A 387 9.44 -7.43 3.13
CA ILE A 387 8.99 -6.19 3.77
C ILE A 387 9.99 -5.89 4.90
N GLY A 388 10.52 -4.67 4.96
CA GLY A 388 11.50 -4.28 5.96
C GLY A 388 10.89 -3.90 7.30
N ILE A 389 11.74 -3.37 8.21
CA ILE A 389 11.34 -2.92 9.55
C ILE A 389 10.30 -1.80 9.50
N ASN A 390 10.28 -1.00 8.45
CA ASN A 390 9.27 0.04 8.25
C ASN A 390 7.86 -0.52 8.06
N GLY A 391 7.73 -1.79 7.68
CA GLY A 391 6.46 -2.34 7.28
C GLY A 391 5.94 -1.70 5.98
N TRP A 392 4.62 -1.55 5.89
CA TRP A 392 3.98 -0.90 4.74
C TRP A 392 3.33 0.43 5.12
N THR A 393 2.54 0.46 6.18
CA THR A 393 1.87 1.67 6.65
C THR A 393 2.12 1.88 8.13
N VAL A 394 1.92 3.12 8.57
CA VAL A 394 1.99 3.48 9.98
C VAL A 394 0.67 4.06 10.45
N THR A 395 0.29 3.74 11.68
CA THR A 395 -0.95 4.20 12.31
C THR A 395 -0.65 5.03 13.55
N MET A 396 -1.36 6.14 13.71
CA MET A 396 -1.16 7.13 14.77
C MET A 396 -2.48 7.63 15.34
N ILE A 397 -2.42 8.24 16.53
CA ILE A 397 -3.56 8.85 17.23
C ILE A 397 -3.41 10.36 17.18
N SER A 398 -4.43 11.04 16.67
CA SER A 398 -4.48 12.51 16.58
C SER A 398 -4.71 13.16 17.93
N LYS A 399 -4.14 14.36 18.14
CA LYS A 399 -4.44 15.22 19.31
C LYS A 399 -5.91 15.68 19.34
N ASN A 400 -6.63 15.60 18.21
CA ASN A 400 -8.07 15.86 18.14
C ASN A 400 -8.93 14.71 18.67
N CYS A 401 -8.32 13.52 18.90
CA CYS A 401 -9.02 12.36 19.43
C CYS A 401 -9.62 12.65 20.81
N LYS A 402 -10.94 12.44 20.92
CA LYS A 402 -11.68 12.70 22.17
C LYS A 402 -11.47 11.61 23.21
N TYR A 403 -11.10 10.42 22.77
CA TYR A 403 -10.96 9.21 23.58
C TYR A 403 -9.59 8.54 23.37
N PRO A 404 -8.47 9.26 23.64
CA PRO A 404 -7.13 8.73 23.37
C PRO A 404 -6.80 7.49 24.20
N ASP A 405 -7.38 7.35 25.39
CA ASP A 405 -7.29 6.15 26.22
C ASP A 405 -7.99 4.94 25.56
N ARG A 406 -9.12 5.18 24.89
CA ARG A 406 -9.83 4.13 24.17
C ARG A 406 -9.13 3.78 22.85
N ALA A 407 -8.55 4.78 22.18
CA ALA A 407 -7.81 4.60 20.94
C ALA A 407 -6.53 3.75 21.15
N ILE A 408 -5.73 4.03 22.19
CA ILE A 408 -4.51 3.23 22.43
C ILE A 408 -4.86 1.78 22.83
N ARG A 409 -5.91 1.57 23.65
CA ARG A 409 -6.38 0.23 24.02
C ARG A 409 -6.95 -0.54 22.83
N PHE A 410 -7.54 0.17 21.88
CA PHE A 410 -8.04 -0.42 20.63
C PHE A 410 -6.89 -0.83 19.69
N ILE A 411 -5.85 0.00 19.58
CA ILE A 411 -4.62 -0.33 18.86
C ILE A 411 -3.97 -1.58 19.48
N ASP A 412 -3.81 -1.58 20.79
CA ASP A 412 -3.28 -2.71 21.55
C ASP A 412 -4.05 -4.01 21.30
N TYR A 413 -5.39 -3.95 21.28
CA TYR A 413 -6.22 -5.10 20.90
C TYR A 413 -5.85 -5.63 19.52
N LEU A 414 -5.75 -4.75 18.51
CA LEU A 414 -5.45 -5.15 17.13
C LEU A 414 -4.04 -5.71 16.96
N MET A 415 -3.07 -5.25 17.77
CA MET A 415 -1.70 -5.75 17.79
C MET A 415 -1.56 -7.07 18.56
N SER A 416 -2.46 -7.37 19.50
CA SER A 416 -2.41 -8.57 20.32
C SER A 416 -2.60 -9.84 19.49
N GLU A 417 -2.05 -10.98 19.99
CA GLU A 417 -2.28 -12.30 19.37
C GLU A 417 -3.78 -12.60 19.19
N HIS A 418 -4.60 -12.20 20.15
CA HIS A 418 -6.06 -12.36 20.08
C HIS A 418 -6.68 -11.57 18.92
N GLY A 419 -6.35 -10.29 18.81
CA GLY A 419 -6.81 -9.43 17.72
C GLY A 419 -6.29 -9.88 16.37
N GLN A 420 -5.00 -10.25 16.27
CA GLN A 420 -4.40 -10.79 15.05
C GLN A 420 -5.09 -12.07 14.59
N LYS A 421 -5.37 -12.99 15.53
CA LYS A 421 -6.08 -14.23 15.21
C LYS A 421 -7.49 -13.95 14.70
N LEU A 422 -8.20 -12.99 15.30
CA LEU A 422 -9.54 -12.61 14.88
C LEU A 422 -9.55 -11.92 13.52
N THR A 423 -8.66 -10.95 13.28
CA THR A 423 -8.59 -10.22 12.00
C THR A 423 -8.07 -11.08 10.85
N TYR A 424 -7.26 -12.10 11.14
CA TYR A 424 -6.72 -13.02 10.13
C TYR A 424 -7.64 -14.23 9.89
N LEU A 425 -7.95 -15.02 10.94
CA LEU A 425 -8.72 -16.26 10.82
C LEU A 425 -10.24 -16.04 10.93
N GLY A 426 -10.66 -15.00 11.67
CA GLY A 426 -12.06 -14.79 12.03
C GLY A 426 -12.46 -15.48 13.31
N VAL A 427 -13.75 -15.76 13.46
CA VAL A 427 -14.36 -16.30 14.68
C VAL A 427 -14.28 -17.83 14.68
N GLU A 428 -13.59 -18.40 15.69
CA GLU A 428 -13.51 -19.86 15.88
C GLU A 428 -14.90 -20.47 16.11
N GLY A 429 -15.15 -21.61 15.50
CA GLY A 429 -16.44 -22.29 15.54
C GLY A 429 -17.47 -21.74 14.54
N GLU A 430 -17.30 -20.50 14.05
CA GLU A 430 -18.17 -19.91 13.03
C GLU A 430 -17.50 -19.85 11.66
N MET A 431 -16.24 -19.43 11.58
CA MET A 431 -15.50 -19.29 10.33
C MET A 431 -14.46 -20.39 10.12
N TYR A 432 -13.84 -20.87 11.18
CA TYR A 432 -12.87 -21.95 11.14
C TYR A 432 -13.01 -22.85 12.38
N ASP A 433 -12.45 -24.05 12.29
CA ASP A 433 -12.31 -24.97 13.41
C ASP A 433 -10.83 -25.36 13.57
N MET A 434 -10.40 -25.66 14.80
CA MET A 434 -9.06 -26.20 15.04
C MET A 434 -9.06 -27.71 14.78
N VAL A 435 -8.32 -28.15 13.76
CA VAL A 435 -8.15 -29.56 13.40
C VAL A 435 -6.69 -29.95 13.58
N GLU A 436 -6.40 -30.88 14.48
CA GLU A 436 -5.03 -31.31 14.78
C GLU A 436 -4.06 -30.16 15.12
N GLY A 437 -4.58 -29.13 15.78
CA GLY A 437 -3.81 -27.96 16.19
C GLY A 437 -3.60 -26.90 15.09
N LYS A 438 -4.21 -27.07 13.92
CA LYS A 438 -4.18 -26.09 12.84
C LYS A 438 -5.57 -25.51 12.56
N PRO A 439 -5.69 -24.22 12.23
CA PRO A 439 -6.96 -23.64 11.82
C PRO A 439 -7.33 -24.16 10.42
N VAL A 440 -8.56 -24.58 10.25
CA VAL A 440 -9.13 -25.01 8.96
C VAL A 440 -10.41 -24.23 8.72
N LEU A 441 -10.42 -23.41 7.69
CA LEU A 441 -11.62 -22.64 7.29
C LEU A 441 -12.78 -23.58 7.01
N LYS A 442 -13.98 -23.19 7.41
CA LYS A 442 -15.20 -23.89 7.01
C LYS A 442 -15.39 -23.74 5.49
N LYS A 443 -15.92 -24.79 4.89
CA LYS A 443 -16.03 -24.88 3.43
C LYS A 443 -16.71 -23.67 2.80
N GLU A 444 -17.82 -23.21 3.36
CA GLU A 444 -18.56 -22.04 2.87
C GLU A 444 -17.80 -20.71 3.03
N VAL A 445 -16.91 -20.62 4.01
CA VAL A 445 -16.04 -19.46 4.25
C VAL A 445 -14.92 -19.44 3.21
N ASP A 446 -14.26 -20.58 3.02
CA ASP A 446 -13.18 -20.77 2.05
C ASP A 446 -13.69 -20.59 0.60
N GLU A 447 -14.84 -21.18 0.25
CA GLU A 447 -15.46 -20.98 -1.04
C GLU A 447 -15.79 -19.52 -1.33
N LEU A 448 -16.29 -18.77 -0.35
CA LEU A 448 -16.59 -17.34 -0.54
C LEU A 448 -15.31 -16.50 -0.64
N LEU A 449 -14.30 -16.78 0.20
CA LEU A 449 -12.99 -16.11 0.14
C LEU A 449 -12.35 -16.22 -1.26
N ASN A 450 -12.46 -17.40 -1.86
CA ASN A 450 -11.84 -17.69 -3.15
C ASN A 450 -12.69 -17.29 -4.38
N SER A 451 -14.01 -17.05 -4.20
CA SER A 451 -14.91 -16.73 -5.32
C SER A 451 -15.37 -15.27 -5.38
N ASP A 452 -15.52 -14.59 -4.23
CA ASP A 452 -16.04 -13.21 -4.17
C ASP A 452 -15.51 -12.49 -2.92
N ARG A 453 -14.34 -11.90 -3.07
CA ARG A 453 -13.65 -11.16 -1.98
C ARG A 453 -14.51 -10.04 -1.41
N THR A 454 -15.26 -9.34 -2.23
CA THR A 454 -16.11 -8.24 -1.77
C THR A 454 -17.19 -8.75 -0.82
N LYS A 455 -17.91 -9.81 -1.21
CA LYS A 455 -18.91 -10.43 -0.32
C LYS A 455 -18.31 -11.09 0.90
N TYR A 456 -17.10 -11.64 0.78
CA TYR A 456 -16.38 -12.16 1.93
C TYR A 456 -16.12 -11.06 2.96
N ASN A 457 -15.58 -9.93 2.54
CA ASN A 457 -15.31 -8.78 3.42
C ASN A 457 -16.60 -8.23 4.05
N GLU A 458 -17.69 -8.14 3.27
CA GLU A 458 -18.99 -7.68 3.75
C GLU A 458 -19.63 -8.64 4.77
N ARG A 459 -19.38 -9.94 4.66
CA ARG A 459 -20.01 -10.94 5.54
C ARG A 459 -19.14 -11.32 6.73
N TYR A 460 -17.85 -11.51 6.52
CA TYR A 460 -16.94 -12.07 7.50
C TYR A 460 -15.93 -11.06 8.04
N GLY A 461 -15.25 -10.29 7.18
CA GLY A 461 -14.30 -9.26 7.56
C GLY A 461 -12.96 -9.75 8.11
N ALA A 462 -12.62 -11.06 7.91
CA ALA A 462 -11.32 -11.62 8.26
C ALA A 462 -10.33 -11.57 7.07
N ASP A 463 -9.31 -12.41 7.09
CA ASP A 463 -8.23 -12.47 6.09
C ASP A 463 -7.66 -11.06 5.81
N ASN A 464 -7.31 -10.39 6.91
CA ASN A 464 -6.73 -9.05 6.90
C ASN A 464 -7.58 -7.98 6.17
N THR A 465 -8.92 -8.12 6.19
CA THR A 465 -9.83 -7.05 5.72
C THR A 465 -9.51 -5.71 6.40
N TYR A 466 -9.05 -5.77 7.66
CA TYR A 466 -8.61 -4.63 8.49
C TYR A 466 -7.10 -4.72 8.74
N TRP A 467 -6.32 -4.58 7.69
CA TRP A 467 -4.88 -4.83 7.61
C TRP A 467 -3.99 -3.81 8.35
N MET A 468 -4.54 -2.72 8.90
CA MET A 468 -3.76 -1.59 9.40
C MET A 468 -2.78 -1.92 10.55
N PHE A 469 -2.98 -3.04 11.24
CA PHE A 469 -2.06 -3.60 12.22
C PHE A 469 -1.67 -5.05 11.93
N GLN A 470 -1.85 -5.51 10.69
CA GLN A 470 -1.48 -6.86 10.28
C GLN A 470 -0.03 -7.17 10.66
N ASP A 471 0.17 -8.28 11.36
CA ASP A 471 1.47 -8.83 11.71
C ASP A 471 1.71 -10.13 10.92
N ASN A 472 2.42 -10.01 9.82
CA ASN A 472 2.69 -11.14 8.93
C ASN A 472 3.54 -12.22 9.60
N ILE A 473 4.44 -11.84 10.50
CA ILE A 473 5.32 -12.79 11.21
C ILE A 473 4.52 -13.60 12.22
N MET A 474 3.73 -12.92 13.06
CA MET A 474 2.85 -13.60 14.00
C MET A 474 1.86 -14.54 13.27
N GLN A 475 1.35 -14.13 12.11
CA GLN A 475 0.39 -14.90 11.33
C GLN A 475 0.98 -16.18 10.71
N LEU A 476 2.31 -16.28 10.54
CA LEU A 476 2.96 -17.51 10.05
C LEU A 476 2.62 -18.75 10.89
N GLN A 477 2.39 -18.59 12.19
CA GLN A 477 2.01 -19.70 13.07
C GLN A 477 0.65 -20.33 12.71
N TRP A 478 -0.24 -19.59 12.06
CA TRP A 478 -1.58 -20.02 11.65
C TRP A 478 -1.72 -20.19 10.15
N LYS A 479 -0.77 -19.65 9.38
CA LYS A 479 -0.83 -19.66 7.93
C LYS A 479 -0.82 -21.10 7.41
N SER A 480 -1.83 -21.44 6.63
CA SER A 480 -1.83 -22.64 5.80
C SER A 480 -1.14 -22.32 4.48
N ASP A 481 -0.61 -23.35 3.80
CA ASP A 481 -0.16 -23.18 2.43
C ASP A 481 -1.29 -22.57 1.61
N ALA A 482 -0.99 -21.51 0.86
CA ALA A 482 -1.92 -20.98 -0.09
C ALA A 482 -2.33 -22.05 -1.11
N PRO A 483 -3.59 -22.09 -1.59
CA PRO A 483 -3.95 -23.00 -2.67
C PRO A 483 -3.22 -22.64 -3.96
N GLU A 484 -3.07 -23.63 -4.85
CA GLU A 484 -2.64 -23.34 -6.20
C GLU A 484 -3.66 -22.41 -6.91
N PRO A 485 -3.21 -21.47 -7.73
CA PRO A 485 -1.83 -21.27 -8.22
C PRO A 485 -0.94 -20.35 -7.34
N ILE A 486 -1.46 -19.83 -6.24
CA ILE A 486 -0.75 -18.85 -5.39
C ILE A 486 0.45 -19.49 -4.68
N SER A 487 0.28 -20.74 -4.21
CA SER A 487 1.35 -21.50 -3.54
C SER A 487 2.64 -21.58 -4.37
N GLN A 488 2.52 -21.75 -5.68
CA GLN A 488 3.67 -21.80 -6.58
C GLN A 488 4.41 -20.45 -6.62
N LEU A 489 3.68 -19.34 -6.64
CA LEU A 489 4.24 -17.98 -6.69
C LEU A 489 5.01 -17.68 -5.40
N GLU A 490 4.38 -17.92 -4.24
CA GLU A 490 5.01 -17.71 -2.93
C GLU A 490 6.28 -18.55 -2.75
N LYS A 491 6.15 -19.86 -2.94
CA LYS A 491 7.24 -20.81 -2.68
C LYS A 491 8.43 -20.61 -3.60
N TRP A 492 8.20 -20.10 -4.82
CA TRP A 492 9.29 -19.76 -5.72
C TRP A 492 10.19 -18.65 -5.14
N THR A 493 9.64 -17.71 -4.37
CA THR A 493 10.41 -16.57 -3.84
C THR A 493 11.25 -16.93 -2.61
N TYR A 494 10.83 -17.91 -1.78
CA TYR A 494 11.44 -18.20 -0.48
C TYR A 494 12.97 -18.31 -0.49
N PRO A 495 13.62 -19.00 -1.44
CA PRO A 495 15.07 -19.15 -1.44
C PRO A 495 15.86 -17.85 -1.75
N TYR A 496 15.16 -16.81 -2.22
CA TYR A 496 15.77 -15.60 -2.75
C TYR A 496 15.53 -14.38 -1.88
N VAL A 497 14.74 -14.54 -0.79
CA VAL A 497 14.38 -13.41 0.07
C VAL A 497 15.58 -12.95 0.88
N VAL A 498 15.81 -11.64 0.87
CA VAL A 498 16.87 -10.97 1.63
C VAL A 498 16.30 -9.82 2.45
N TYR A 499 16.94 -9.54 3.58
CA TYR A 499 16.63 -8.36 4.36
C TYR A 499 17.31 -7.12 3.75
N ASN A 500 16.55 -6.07 3.51
CA ASN A 500 17.05 -4.80 2.97
C ASN A 500 16.53 -3.57 3.74
N GLY A 501 15.84 -3.77 4.88
CA GLY A 501 15.24 -2.68 5.66
C GLY A 501 16.23 -1.61 6.13
N GLN A 502 17.52 -1.93 6.20
CA GLN A 502 18.56 -0.93 6.51
C GLN A 502 18.71 0.16 5.44
N TYR A 503 18.19 -0.06 4.23
CA TYR A 503 18.24 0.94 3.15
C TYR A 503 17.01 1.85 3.12
N ASP A 504 15.99 1.52 3.90
CA ASP A 504 14.74 2.27 3.99
C ASP A 504 14.91 3.48 4.92
N SER A 505 15.53 4.53 4.42
CA SER A 505 15.73 5.76 5.19
C SER A 505 14.92 6.91 4.61
N ILE A 506 14.34 7.73 5.49
CA ILE A 506 13.61 8.94 5.12
C ILE A 506 14.58 10.12 5.20
N LEU A 507 14.69 10.87 4.09
CA LEU A 507 15.41 12.14 4.09
C LEU A 507 14.64 13.18 4.91
N PRO A 508 15.32 14.05 5.67
CA PRO A 508 14.65 15.11 6.40
C PRO A 508 13.81 15.97 5.47
N THR A 509 12.56 16.22 5.85
CA THR A 509 11.62 17.05 5.07
C THR A 509 12.23 18.43 4.80
N ASP A 510 11.98 19.00 3.63
CA ASP A 510 12.50 20.30 3.17
C ASP A 510 14.05 20.41 3.09
N SER A 511 14.78 19.30 3.26
CA SER A 511 16.24 19.32 3.06
C SER A 511 16.60 19.51 1.58
N LYS A 512 17.83 20.00 1.31
CA LYS A 512 18.32 20.08 -0.07
C LYS A 512 18.43 18.71 -0.72
N GLU A 513 18.69 17.67 0.07
CA GLU A 513 18.80 16.29 -0.35
C GLU A 513 17.43 15.70 -0.71
N ALA A 514 16.38 15.96 0.08
CA ALA A 514 15.02 15.55 -0.25
C ALA A 514 14.52 16.21 -1.55
N ASN A 515 14.77 17.52 -1.71
CA ASN A 515 14.48 18.24 -2.96
C ASN A 515 15.28 17.71 -4.16
N ALA A 516 16.53 17.27 -3.95
CA ALA A 516 17.34 16.64 -4.99
C ALA A 516 16.79 15.28 -5.38
N ASP A 517 16.41 14.47 -4.40
CA ASP A 517 15.84 13.13 -4.60
C ASP A 517 14.54 13.19 -5.41
N GLU A 518 13.62 14.07 -5.04
CA GLU A 518 12.38 14.30 -5.79
C GLU A 518 12.63 14.68 -7.26
N LYS A 519 13.54 15.63 -7.50
CA LYS A 519 13.90 16.05 -8.87
C LYS A 519 14.56 14.94 -9.68
N ILE A 520 15.41 14.13 -9.04
CA ILE A 520 16.12 13.03 -9.70
C ILE A 520 15.13 11.91 -10.01
N THR A 521 14.23 11.59 -9.10
CA THR A 521 13.15 10.61 -9.29
C THR A 521 12.24 11.02 -10.46
N LEU A 522 11.81 12.27 -10.48
CA LEU A 522 11.01 12.80 -11.59
C LEU A 522 11.79 12.78 -12.91
N LEU A 523 13.06 13.16 -12.90
CA LEU A 523 13.92 13.11 -14.10
C LEU A 523 14.05 11.66 -14.59
N TRP A 524 14.21 10.69 -13.69
CA TRP A 524 14.28 9.28 -14.06
C TRP A 524 12.97 8.77 -14.65
N SER A 525 11.83 9.11 -14.04
CA SER A 525 10.52 8.72 -14.55
C SER A 525 10.25 9.19 -15.98
N GLU A 526 10.83 10.35 -16.37
CA GLU A 526 10.80 10.85 -17.74
C GLU A 526 11.87 10.23 -18.64
N THR A 527 12.97 9.73 -18.06
CA THR A 527 14.11 9.19 -18.80
C THR A 527 13.89 7.75 -19.20
N LEU A 528 13.38 6.92 -18.30
CA LEU A 528 13.17 5.49 -18.53
C LEU A 528 12.35 5.19 -19.80
N PRO A 529 11.17 5.81 -20.05
CA PRO A 529 10.45 5.61 -21.31
C PRO A 529 11.26 6.03 -22.54
N LYS A 530 12.03 7.11 -22.43
CA LYS A 530 12.90 7.58 -23.54
C LYS A 530 14.03 6.59 -23.86
N LEU A 531 14.55 5.91 -22.84
CA LEU A 531 15.54 4.84 -22.99
C LEU A 531 14.92 3.64 -23.73
N LEU A 532 13.77 3.16 -23.25
CA LEU A 532 13.08 1.99 -23.79
C LEU A 532 12.56 2.21 -25.23
N LEU A 533 12.23 3.45 -25.58
CA LEU A 533 11.74 3.86 -26.92
C LEU A 533 12.83 4.44 -27.81
N SER A 534 14.11 4.44 -27.38
CA SER A 534 15.18 5.04 -28.19
C SER A 534 15.47 4.22 -29.45
N PRO A 535 15.79 4.85 -30.59
CA PRO A 535 15.92 4.17 -31.88
C PRO A 535 17.25 3.44 -32.07
N SER A 536 18.22 3.57 -31.16
CA SER A 536 19.51 2.87 -31.22
C SER A 536 20.22 2.88 -29.88
N ASP A 537 21.23 2.00 -29.72
CA ASP A 537 22.07 1.96 -28.53
C ASP A 537 22.87 3.26 -28.33
N GLU A 538 23.32 3.90 -29.40
CA GLU A 538 24.01 5.19 -29.32
C GLU A 538 23.08 6.29 -28.78
N ARG A 539 21.79 6.27 -29.18
CA ARG A 539 20.82 7.22 -28.65
C ARG A 539 20.47 6.91 -27.20
N PHE A 540 20.34 5.63 -26.84
CA PHE A 540 20.18 5.17 -25.46
C PHE A 540 21.33 5.70 -24.59
N ASP A 541 22.58 5.49 -25.00
CA ASP A 541 23.76 5.94 -24.25
C ASP A 541 23.81 7.48 -24.12
N ALA A 542 23.41 8.19 -25.16
CA ALA A 542 23.30 9.67 -25.09
C ALA A 542 22.24 10.13 -24.11
N ILE A 543 21.05 9.50 -24.09
CA ILE A 543 19.97 9.81 -23.12
C ILE A 543 20.45 9.52 -21.69
N MET A 544 21.14 8.40 -21.48
CA MET A 544 21.67 8.02 -20.17
C MET A 544 22.74 9.03 -19.70
N GLN A 545 23.62 9.49 -20.60
CA GLN A 545 24.61 10.52 -20.27
C GLN A 545 23.95 11.88 -19.95
N ASP A 546 22.88 12.24 -20.65
CA ASP A 546 22.08 13.44 -20.38
C ASP A 546 21.45 13.34 -18.96
N PHE A 547 20.92 12.16 -18.59
CA PHE A 547 20.38 11.89 -17.25
C PHE A 547 21.45 12.09 -16.18
N ILE A 548 22.61 11.43 -16.32
CA ILE A 548 23.72 11.51 -15.36
C ILE A 548 24.14 12.98 -15.19
N THR A 549 24.34 13.70 -16.30
CA THR A 549 24.74 15.10 -16.27
C THR A 549 23.71 15.98 -15.54
N MET A 550 22.42 15.76 -15.81
CA MET A 550 21.35 16.58 -15.20
C MET A 550 21.19 16.27 -13.71
N ARG A 551 21.18 14.99 -13.29
CA ARG A 551 21.07 14.62 -11.87
C ARG A 551 22.22 15.17 -11.04
N ASP A 552 23.45 15.23 -11.63
CA ASP A 552 24.61 15.81 -10.95
C ASP A 552 24.40 17.31 -10.68
N THR A 553 23.72 18.03 -11.59
CA THR A 553 23.33 19.42 -11.35
C THR A 553 22.27 19.60 -10.25
N TYR A 554 21.49 18.55 -9.97
CA TYR A 554 20.51 18.55 -8.88
C TYR A 554 21.12 18.22 -7.51
N GLY A 555 22.41 17.85 -7.47
CA GLY A 555 23.13 17.58 -6.22
C GLY A 555 23.21 16.09 -5.86
N TYR A 556 23.28 15.20 -6.85
CA TYR A 556 23.35 13.75 -6.65
C TYR A 556 24.46 13.31 -5.68
N ALA A 557 25.64 13.94 -5.73
CA ALA A 557 26.76 13.59 -4.84
C ALA A 557 26.42 13.83 -3.36
N ASP A 558 25.82 14.99 -3.03
CA ASP A 558 25.40 15.31 -1.66
C ASP A 558 24.26 14.38 -1.21
N LEU A 559 23.32 14.08 -2.13
CA LEU A 559 22.21 13.14 -1.88
C LEU A 559 22.74 11.74 -1.48
N ILE A 560 23.67 11.18 -2.26
CA ILE A 560 24.22 9.84 -1.98
C ILE A 560 25.05 9.84 -0.72
N GLU A 561 25.77 10.90 -0.43
CA GLU A 561 26.49 11.06 0.85
C GLU A 561 25.51 11.03 2.01
N LYS A 562 24.42 11.80 1.95
CA LYS A 562 23.39 11.84 3.01
C LYS A 562 22.65 10.51 3.14
N LYS A 563 22.23 9.88 2.03
CA LYS A 563 21.62 8.54 2.08
C LYS A 563 22.59 7.49 2.65
N THR A 564 23.90 7.59 2.35
CA THR A 564 24.92 6.70 2.95
C THR A 564 25.04 6.89 4.46
N GLU A 565 25.00 8.14 4.94
CA GLU A 565 24.98 8.45 6.38
C GLU A 565 23.75 7.83 7.06
N LEU A 566 22.56 8.06 6.49
CA LEU A 566 21.30 7.51 7.02
C LEU A 566 21.29 5.98 7.02
N TRP A 567 21.79 5.35 5.97
CA TRP A 567 21.96 3.90 5.92
C TRP A 567 22.90 3.37 7.02
N GLN A 568 24.02 4.05 7.30
CA GLN A 568 24.91 3.66 8.39
C GLN A 568 24.23 3.80 9.75
N GLN A 569 23.48 4.89 9.97
CA GLN A 569 22.67 5.08 11.18
C GLN A 569 21.59 3.99 11.32
N ALA A 570 20.93 3.61 10.21
CA ALA A 570 19.96 2.53 10.21
C ALA A 570 20.60 1.19 10.61
N LYS A 571 21.77 0.86 10.07
CA LYS A 571 22.52 -0.35 10.47
C LYS A 571 22.84 -0.35 11.97
N GLU A 572 23.35 0.77 12.51
CA GLU A 572 23.62 0.89 13.96
C GLU A 572 22.34 0.68 14.77
N LYS A 573 21.24 1.29 14.36
CA LYS A 573 19.94 1.20 15.03
C LYS A 573 19.34 -0.22 15.00
N LEU A 574 19.59 -0.97 13.92
CA LEU A 574 19.19 -2.36 13.75
C LEU A 574 20.21 -3.37 14.33
N GLY A 575 21.32 -2.91 14.92
CA GLY A 575 22.37 -3.78 15.44
C GLY A 575 23.10 -4.59 14.36
N MET A 576 23.10 -4.12 13.12
CA MET A 576 23.79 -4.77 12.00
C MET A 576 25.26 -4.28 11.90
N GLU A 577 26.21 -5.20 11.60
CA GLU A 577 27.65 -4.88 11.45
C GLU A 577 27.97 -4.16 10.11
#